data_965c3fa4d8484a1fa07623bd59f01fb1
#
_entry.id   965c3fa4d8484a1fa07623bd59f01fb1
#
_cell.length_a   1.000
_cell.length_b   1.000
_cell.length_c   1.000
_cell.angle_alpha   90.00
_cell.angle_beta   90.00
_cell.angle_gamma   90.00
#
_symmetry.space_group_name_H-M   'P 1'
#
loop_
_entity.id
_entity.type
_entity.pdbx_description
1 polymer ?
#
loop_
_entity_poly.entity_id
_entity_poly.type
_entity_poly.pdbx_seq_one_letter_code
_entity_poly.pdbx_strand_id
1 'polypeptide(L)'
;MPTSEGGYKQFKIGELFDIKKGKRLTKADMIDGNINFIGATSVNNGITARISNDKYIHPSGTITVTYNGSVGEAFYQIEPFWASDDVNVLYPKFLMNEKIALFFLSPLIKKGKTYGYAFKWTKEKMERDTISLPVDKLGKIDFEFIESRVRELEEERVRELEEYLRVSNFSDCSLTLAEKKLCFV
;
A
#
# COMPACT_ATOMS: atom_id res chain seq x y z
N MET A 1 1.81 -19.30 14.58
CA MET A 1 2.16 -17.99 14.02
C MET A 1 2.64 -17.12 15.16
N PRO A 2 3.78 -16.42 15.04
CA PRO A 2 4.21 -15.52 16.10
C PRO A 2 3.12 -14.44 16.30
N THR A 3 2.79 -14.17 17.56
CA THR A 3 1.89 -13.08 17.95
C THR A 3 2.72 -11.99 18.59
N SER A 4 2.39 -10.71 18.31
CA SER A 4 3.01 -9.61 19.04
C SER A 4 2.77 -9.76 20.55
N GLU A 5 3.72 -9.33 21.36
CA GLU A 5 3.66 -9.54 22.82
C GLU A 5 2.45 -8.88 23.49
N GLY A 6 1.95 -7.78 22.94
CA GLY A 6 0.76 -7.06 23.42
C GLY A 6 -0.55 -7.40 22.68
N GLY A 7 -0.52 -8.30 21.69
CA GLY A 7 -1.69 -8.63 20.86
C GLY A 7 -1.99 -7.54 19.82
N TYR A 8 -3.28 -7.30 19.56
CA TYR A 8 -3.74 -6.34 18.55
C TYR A 8 -4.66 -5.29 19.16
N LYS A 9 -4.55 -4.03 18.69
CA LYS A 9 -5.39 -2.91 19.12
C LYS A 9 -5.93 -2.15 17.92
N GLN A 10 -7.10 -1.52 18.09
CA GLN A 10 -7.71 -0.65 17.09
C GLN A 10 -7.12 0.76 17.14
N PHE A 11 -6.72 1.27 15.99
CA PHE A 11 -6.20 2.64 15.81
C PHE A 11 -7.03 3.36 14.76
N LYS A 12 -7.39 4.63 15.01
CA LYS A 12 -8.04 5.45 13.99
C LYS A 12 -7.06 5.78 12.88
N ILE A 13 -7.50 5.64 11.64
CA ILE A 13 -6.66 5.94 10.47
C ILE A 13 -6.21 7.41 10.49
N GLY A 14 -7.10 8.34 10.88
CA GLY A 14 -6.75 9.76 10.99
C GLY A 14 -5.75 10.10 12.11
N GLU A 15 -5.56 9.22 13.11
CA GLU A 15 -4.49 9.37 14.11
C GLU A 15 -3.13 8.94 13.54
N LEU A 16 -3.12 8.01 12.59
CA LEU A 16 -1.92 7.45 11.97
C LEU A 16 -1.47 8.23 10.73
N PHE A 17 -2.42 8.81 10.00
CA PHE A 17 -2.18 9.44 8.71
C PHE A 17 -2.85 10.81 8.59
N ASP A 18 -2.18 11.74 7.91
CA ASP A 18 -2.83 12.90 7.31
C ASP A 18 -3.37 12.51 5.94
N ILE A 19 -4.69 12.66 5.73
CA ILE A 19 -5.33 12.23 4.50
C ILE A 19 -5.57 13.42 3.58
N LYS A 20 -5.05 13.35 2.35
CA LYS A 20 -5.25 14.36 1.32
C LYS A 20 -5.96 13.76 0.12
N LYS A 21 -6.89 14.51 -0.47
CA LYS A 21 -7.51 14.13 -1.74
C LYS A 21 -6.56 14.37 -2.90
N GLY A 22 -6.56 13.46 -3.86
CA GLY A 22 -5.96 13.70 -5.15
C GLY A 22 -6.67 14.80 -5.95
N LYS A 23 -6.10 15.18 -7.07
CA LYS A 23 -6.54 16.30 -7.90
C LYS A 23 -6.92 15.83 -9.29
N ARG A 24 -8.12 16.22 -9.73
CA ARG A 24 -8.62 15.90 -11.07
C ARG A 24 -7.67 16.42 -12.14
N LEU A 25 -7.33 15.53 -13.06
CA LEU A 25 -6.65 15.82 -14.32
C LEU A 25 -7.36 15.04 -15.41
N THR A 26 -7.90 15.74 -16.41
CA THR A 26 -8.60 15.08 -17.52
C THR A 26 -7.61 14.51 -18.52
N LYS A 27 -8.03 13.50 -19.28
CA LYS A 27 -7.17 12.92 -20.35
C LYS A 27 -6.71 13.97 -21.37
N ALA A 28 -7.56 14.98 -21.64
CA ALA A 28 -7.22 16.06 -22.58
C ALA A 28 -6.14 16.99 -22.03
N ASP A 29 -6.00 17.11 -20.72
CA ASP A 29 -5.02 17.97 -20.04
C ASP A 29 -3.74 17.22 -19.67
N MET A 30 -3.71 15.90 -19.84
CA MET A 30 -2.52 15.09 -19.58
C MET A 30 -1.47 15.35 -20.65
N ILE A 31 -0.24 15.57 -20.22
CA ILE A 31 0.94 15.70 -21.07
C ILE A 31 1.81 14.48 -20.79
N ASP A 32 2.18 13.73 -21.83
CA ASP A 32 3.00 12.52 -21.69
C ASP A 32 4.33 12.81 -20.99
N GLY A 33 4.78 11.88 -20.16
CA GLY A 33 6.00 12.04 -19.37
C GLY A 33 6.34 10.83 -18.51
N ASN A 34 7.09 11.05 -17.41
CA ASN A 34 7.61 9.96 -16.57
C ASN A 34 7.01 9.92 -15.15
N ILE A 35 6.17 10.87 -14.77
CA ILE A 35 5.53 10.90 -13.44
C ILE A 35 4.34 9.95 -13.44
N ASN A 36 4.26 9.06 -12.48
CA ASN A 36 3.14 8.14 -12.33
C ASN A 36 1.85 8.90 -12.04
N PHE A 37 0.79 8.64 -12.81
CA PHE A 37 -0.56 9.10 -12.55
C PHE A 37 -1.38 7.96 -11.94
N ILE A 38 -1.77 8.13 -10.68
CA ILE A 38 -2.49 7.12 -9.90
C ILE A 38 -4.00 7.35 -10.06
N GLY A 39 -4.68 6.35 -10.60
CA GLY A 39 -6.13 6.33 -10.79
C GLY A 39 -6.83 5.29 -9.94
N ALA A 40 -8.16 5.20 -10.09
CA ALA A 40 -8.99 4.26 -9.34
C ALA A 40 -9.02 2.87 -10.02
N THR A 41 -7.92 2.15 -9.94
CA THR A 41 -7.75 0.78 -10.46
C THR A 41 -7.27 -0.17 -9.37
N SER A 42 -7.46 -1.46 -9.57
CA SER A 42 -6.99 -2.55 -8.68
C SER A 42 -5.69 -3.22 -9.16
N VAL A 43 -5.09 -2.73 -10.24
CA VAL A 43 -3.91 -3.34 -10.87
C VAL A 43 -2.79 -2.32 -11.07
N ASN A 44 -1.58 -2.82 -11.38
CA ASN A 44 -0.42 -2.01 -11.73
C ASN A 44 -0.09 -0.91 -10.70
N ASN A 45 -0.12 -1.26 -9.42
CA ASN A 45 0.15 -0.33 -8.30
C ASN A 45 -0.68 0.97 -8.36
N GLY A 46 -1.87 0.93 -8.98
CA GLY A 46 -2.72 2.09 -9.20
C GLY A 46 -2.33 2.98 -10.38
N ILE A 47 -1.24 2.69 -11.10
CA ILE A 47 -0.73 3.50 -12.21
C ILE A 47 -1.62 3.31 -13.43
N THR A 48 -2.27 4.38 -13.88
CA THR A 48 -3.14 4.39 -15.07
C THR A 48 -2.58 5.17 -16.25
N ALA A 49 -1.58 6.03 -16.02
CA ALA A 49 -0.87 6.78 -17.05
C ALA A 49 0.51 7.22 -16.54
N ARG A 50 1.37 7.71 -17.45
CA ARG A 50 2.59 8.45 -17.13
C ARG A 50 2.49 9.85 -17.72
N ILE A 51 2.76 10.88 -16.92
CA ILE A 51 2.53 12.28 -17.26
C ILE A 51 3.78 13.13 -16.96
N SER A 52 3.82 14.33 -17.50
CA SER A 52 4.79 15.38 -17.14
C SER A 52 4.17 16.56 -16.38
N ASN A 53 2.87 16.55 -16.16
CA ASN A 53 2.19 17.54 -15.31
C ASN A 53 2.74 17.41 -13.87
N ASP A 54 3.19 18.52 -13.26
CA ASP A 54 3.91 18.52 -11.98
C ASP A 54 3.29 19.40 -10.88
N LYS A 55 2.17 20.07 -11.17
CA LYS A 55 1.57 21.07 -10.28
C LYS A 55 1.08 20.52 -8.93
N TYR A 56 0.64 19.28 -8.88
CA TYR A 56 0.03 18.64 -7.71
C TYR A 56 0.65 17.26 -7.43
N ILE A 57 1.96 17.26 -7.20
CA ILE A 57 2.72 16.04 -6.93
C ILE A 57 2.67 15.67 -5.45
N HIS A 58 2.38 14.42 -5.18
CA HIS A 58 2.51 13.80 -3.88
C HIS A 58 3.90 13.18 -3.74
N PRO A 59 4.53 13.22 -2.55
CA PRO A 59 5.83 12.59 -2.33
C PRO A 59 5.75 11.07 -2.34
N SER A 60 6.87 10.42 -2.56
CA SER A 60 7.08 9.01 -2.25
C SER A 60 6.87 8.73 -0.75
N GLY A 61 6.80 7.44 -0.37
CA GLY A 61 6.63 7.03 1.03
C GLY A 61 5.21 7.23 1.55
N THR A 62 4.21 7.31 0.67
CA THR A 62 2.79 7.47 1.02
C THR A 62 1.98 6.27 0.52
N ILE A 63 0.78 6.08 1.10
CA ILE A 63 -0.17 5.06 0.65
C ILE A 63 -1.32 5.73 -0.10
N THR A 64 -1.64 5.25 -1.29
CA THR A 64 -2.84 5.66 -2.03
C THR A 64 -3.99 4.71 -1.73
N VAL A 65 -5.20 5.25 -1.56
CA VAL A 65 -6.42 4.47 -1.32
C VAL A 65 -7.53 5.01 -2.21
N THR A 66 -8.13 4.13 -3.01
CA THR A 66 -9.25 4.50 -3.87
C THR A 66 -10.54 4.63 -3.05
N TYR A 67 -11.28 5.72 -3.21
CA TYR A 67 -12.57 5.91 -2.54
C TYR A 67 -13.76 5.89 -3.51
N ASN A 68 -13.50 5.86 -4.81
CA ASN A 68 -14.47 5.74 -5.89
C ASN A 68 -13.90 4.78 -6.95
N GLY A 69 -14.72 4.18 -7.81
CA GLY A 69 -14.30 3.12 -8.73
C GLY A 69 -13.99 1.83 -7.98
N SER A 70 -12.75 1.34 -8.00
CA SER A 70 -12.29 0.16 -7.23
C SER A 70 -12.11 0.51 -5.75
N VAL A 71 -13.21 0.75 -5.03
CA VAL A 71 -13.20 1.26 -3.65
C VAL A 71 -12.39 0.36 -2.72
N GLY A 72 -11.47 0.98 -1.96
CA GLY A 72 -10.68 0.32 -0.93
C GLY A 72 -9.40 -0.35 -1.42
N GLU A 73 -9.07 -0.29 -2.71
CA GLU A 73 -7.75 -0.71 -3.16
C GLU A 73 -6.70 0.27 -2.65
N ALA A 74 -5.60 -0.27 -2.12
CA ALA A 74 -4.54 0.52 -1.49
C ALA A 74 -3.17 0.08 -2.01
N PHE A 75 -2.29 1.07 -2.28
CA PHE A 75 -0.95 0.83 -2.81
C PHE A 75 0.07 1.74 -2.14
N TYR A 76 1.27 1.22 -1.89
CA TYR A 76 2.41 2.01 -1.44
C TYR A 76 3.14 2.62 -2.63
N GLN A 77 3.42 3.92 -2.57
CA GLN A 77 4.06 4.66 -3.65
C GLN A 77 5.52 4.95 -3.29
N ILE A 78 6.44 4.33 -4.04
CA ILE A 78 7.89 4.46 -3.83
C ILE A 78 8.50 5.64 -4.60
N GLU A 79 7.75 6.23 -5.54
CA GLU A 79 8.14 7.37 -6.35
C GLU A 79 7.15 8.52 -6.16
N PRO A 80 7.53 9.78 -6.40
CA PRO A 80 6.59 10.89 -6.48
C PRO A 80 5.56 10.68 -7.60
N PHE A 81 4.32 11.10 -7.36
CA PHE A 81 3.20 10.81 -8.26
C PHE A 81 2.13 11.90 -8.22
N TRP A 82 1.23 11.88 -9.20
CA TRP A 82 -0.03 12.60 -9.19
C TRP A 82 -1.16 11.63 -8.86
N ALA A 83 -2.03 11.95 -7.89
CA ALA A 83 -3.24 11.19 -7.58
C ALA A 83 -4.47 11.83 -8.24
N SER A 84 -5.32 11.01 -8.88
CA SER A 84 -6.62 11.45 -9.39
C SER A 84 -7.58 11.85 -8.25
N ASP A 85 -8.64 12.56 -8.59
CA ASP A 85 -9.68 12.98 -7.64
C ASP A 85 -10.52 11.81 -7.07
N ASP A 86 -10.35 10.60 -7.55
CA ASP A 86 -10.95 9.37 -7.01
C ASP A 86 -10.05 8.62 -6.00
N VAL A 87 -8.88 9.18 -5.70
CA VAL A 87 -7.87 8.59 -4.83
C VAL A 87 -7.58 9.50 -3.65
N ASN A 88 -7.57 8.94 -2.44
CA ASN A 88 -7.04 9.58 -1.24
C ASN A 88 -5.57 9.18 -1.05
N VAL A 89 -4.75 10.09 -0.57
CA VAL A 89 -3.33 9.86 -0.27
C VAL A 89 -3.12 9.97 1.24
N LEU A 90 -2.60 8.92 1.85
CA LEU A 90 -2.34 8.79 3.28
C LEU A 90 -0.87 9.11 3.55
N TYR A 91 -0.62 10.23 4.23
CA TYR A 91 0.69 10.69 4.65
C TYR A 91 0.96 10.16 6.06
N PRO A 92 1.94 9.29 6.27
CA PRO A 92 2.20 8.71 7.59
C PRO A 92 2.69 9.77 8.58
N LYS A 93 2.20 9.69 9.82
CA LYS A 93 2.66 10.51 10.97
C LYS A 93 3.78 9.83 11.75
N PHE A 94 4.35 8.77 11.21
CA PHE A 94 5.45 7.98 11.75
C PHE A 94 6.45 7.64 10.65
N LEU A 95 7.61 7.11 11.02
CA LEU A 95 8.59 6.66 10.02
C LEU A 95 8.06 5.40 9.33
N MET A 96 7.79 5.54 8.04
CA MET A 96 7.30 4.45 7.19
C MET A 96 8.42 4.00 6.25
N ASN A 97 8.66 2.71 6.23
CA ASN A 97 9.44 2.05 5.19
C ASN A 97 8.55 1.08 4.40
N GLU A 98 9.10 0.45 3.40
CA GLU A 98 8.38 -0.47 2.52
C GLU A 98 7.72 -1.63 3.28
N LYS A 99 8.41 -2.26 4.24
CA LYS A 99 7.87 -3.38 5.02
C LYS A 99 6.69 -2.96 5.90
N ILE A 100 6.82 -1.83 6.58
CA ILE A 100 5.74 -1.26 7.38
C ILE A 100 4.55 -0.93 6.46
N ALA A 101 4.80 -0.30 5.31
CA ALA A 101 3.76 0.02 4.34
C ALA A 101 3.02 -1.23 3.86
N LEU A 102 3.72 -2.27 3.42
CA LEU A 102 3.14 -3.54 2.97
C LEU A 102 2.24 -4.18 4.04
N PHE A 103 2.66 -4.15 5.31
CA PHE A 103 1.82 -4.63 6.40
C PHE A 103 0.52 -3.83 6.53
N PHE A 104 0.60 -2.50 6.44
CA PHE A 104 -0.56 -1.61 6.54
C PHE A 104 -1.55 -1.74 5.39
N LEU A 105 -1.12 -2.16 4.19
CA LEU A 105 -2.03 -2.37 3.06
C LEU A 105 -3.13 -3.36 3.39
N SER A 106 -2.80 -4.49 4.04
CA SER A 106 -3.76 -5.56 4.34
C SER A 106 -4.95 -5.08 5.19
N PRO A 107 -4.77 -4.47 6.38
CA PRO A 107 -5.88 -3.96 7.17
C PRO A 107 -6.62 -2.79 6.50
N LEU A 108 -5.94 -1.94 5.72
CA LEU A 108 -6.57 -0.87 4.95
C LEU A 108 -7.49 -1.43 3.86
N ILE A 109 -7.01 -2.37 3.04
CA ILE A 109 -7.81 -3.03 2.00
C ILE A 109 -8.98 -3.78 2.63
N LYS A 110 -8.75 -4.54 3.71
CA LYS A 110 -9.82 -5.26 4.42
C LYS A 110 -10.91 -4.29 4.91
N LYS A 111 -10.52 -3.14 5.43
CA LYS A 111 -11.47 -2.10 5.84
C LYS A 111 -12.16 -1.47 4.64
N GLY A 112 -11.43 -1.13 3.59
CA GLY A 112 -11.95 -0.55 2.37
C GLY A 112 -13.00 -1.41 1.68
N LYS A 113 -12.83 -2.73 1.70
CA LYS A 113 -13.81 -3.70 1.15
C LYS A 113 -15.17 -3.71 1.86
N THR A 114 -15.30 -3.09 3.03
CA THR A 114 -16.61 -2.87 3.67
C THR A 114 -17.41 -1.73 3.04
N TYR A 115 -16.80 -0.99 2.11
CA TYR A 115 -17.38 0.10 1.33
C TYR A 115 -17.57 -0.32 -0.13
N GLY A 116 -18.30 0.48 -0.90
CA GLY A 116 -18.59 0.19 -2.30
C GLY A 116 -19.12 1.41 -3.04
N TYR A 117 -19.57 1.23 -4.29
CA TYR A 117 -20.03 2.32 -5.14
C TYR A 117 -21.14 3.17 -4.52
N ALA A 118 -22.14 2.52 -3.92
CA ALA A 118 -23.27 3.22 -3.27
C ALA A 118 -22.88 3.83 -1.90
N PHE A 119 -21.80 3.37 -1.29
CA PHE A 119 -21.37 3.79 0.03
C PHE A 119 -19.87 4.03 0.06
N LYS A 120 -19.44 5.10 -0.59
CA LYS A 120 -18.03 5.47 -0.79
C LYS A 120 -17.27 5.65 0.52
N TRP A 121 -16.01 5.24 0.52
CA TRP A 121 -15.08 5.43 1.63
C TRP A 121 -14.43 6.82 1.57
N THR A 122 -15.23 7.86 1.84
CA THR A 122 -14.75 9.25 1.77
C THR A 122 -13.63 9.53 2.79
N LYS A 123 -12.89 10.61 2.60
CA LYS A 123 -11.84 11.07 3.51
C LYS A 123 -12.34 11.12 4.96
N GLU A 124 -13.50 11.73 5.20
CA GLU A 124 -14.08 11.95 6.53
C GLU A 124 -14.45 10.62 7.23
N LYS A 125 -14.91 9.62 6.45
CA LYS A 125 -15.16 8.27 6.96
C LYS A 125 -13.83 7.57 7.26
N MET A 126 -12.87 7.66 6.33
CA MET A 126 -11.54 7.06 6.47
C MET A 126 -10.81 7.58 7.72
N GLU A 127 -10.88 8.88 8.01
CA GLU A 127 -10.29 9.48 9.22
C GLU A 127 -10.87 8.92 10.53
N ARG A 128 -12.16 8.57 10.54
CA ARG A 128 -12.87 8.04 11.71
C ARG A 128 -12.75 6.54 11.87
N ASP A 129 -12.51 5.85 10.78
CA ASP A 129 -12.40 4.39 10.76
C ASP A 129 -11.15 3.90 11.47
N THR A 130 -11.22 2.66 11.92
CA THR A 130 -10.12 2.01 12.63
C THR A 130 -9.58 0.82 11.85
N ILE A 131 -8.28 0.58 12.03
CA ILE A 131 -7.59 -0.63 11.59
C ILE A 131 -6.94 -1.31 12.80
N SER A 132 -6.84 -2.63 12.74
CA SER A 132 -6.24 -3.45 13.79
C SER A 132 -4.75 -3.61 13.53
N LEU A 133 -3.90 -3.21 14.48
CA LEU A 133 -2.45 -3.29 14.38
C LEU A 133 -1.85 -3.98 15.60
N PRO A 134 -0.72 -4.69 15.45
CA PRO A 134 -0.02 -5.31 16.57
C PRO A 134 0.56 -4.25 17.50
N VAL A 135 0.56 -4.55 18.79
CA VAL A 135 1.10 -3.65 19.81
C VAL A 135 2.10 -4.37 20.72
N ASP A 136 3.03 -3.60 21.25
CA ASP A 136 3.96 -4.01 22.29
C ASP A 136 3.25 -4.14 23.67
N LYS A 137 4.00 -4.53 24.69
CA LYS A 137 3.51 -4.63 26.08
C LYS A 137 2.96 -3.31 26.66
N LEU A 138 3.37 -2.17 26.08
CA LEU A 138 2.93 -0.84 26.47
C LEU A 138 1.70 -0.35 25.70
N GLY A 139 1.19 -1.16 24.75
CA GLY A 139 0.05 -0.84 23.90
C GLY A 139 0.36 0.14 22.79
N LYS A 140 1.65 0.35 22.44
CA LYS A 140 2.10 1.10 21.26
C LYS A 140 2.25 0.17 20.07
N ILE A 141 2.17 0.71 18.84
CA ILE A 141 2.37 -0.08 17.62
C ILE A 141 3.76 -0.73 17.65
N ASP A 142 3.79 -2.04 17.48
CA ASP A 142 5.02 -2.84 17.46
C ASP A 142 5.58 -2.90 16.04
N PHE A 143 6.34 -1.86 15.67
CA PHE A 143 6.95 -1.77 14.35
C PHE A 143 8.02 -2.84 14.11
N GLU A 144 8.75 -3.28 15.15
CA GLU A 144 9.73 -4.35 15.05
C GLU A 144 9.07 -5.68 14.69
N PHE A 145 7.95 -5.99 15.35
CA PHE A 145 7.14 -7.15 15.01
C PHE A 145 6.61 -7.06 13.56
N ILE A 146 6.10 -5.89 13.15
CA ILE A 146 5.60 -5.67 11.78
C ILE A 146 6.69 -5.95 10.75
N GLU A 147 7.88 -5.39 10.92
CA GLU A 147 8.99 -5.59 9.99
C GLU A 147 9.50 -7.03 9.97
N SER A 148 9.62 -7.67 11.14
CA SER A 148 10.05 -9.07 11.23
C SER A 148 9.02 -9.99 10.54
N ARG A 149 7.74 -9.71 10.73
CA ARG A 149 6.68 -10.52 10.13
C ARG A 149 6.64 -10.42 8.61
N VAL A 150 6.81 -9.22 8.07
CA VAL A 150 6.90 -9.03 6.61
C VAL A 150 8.13 -9.73 6.05
N ARG A 151 9.29 -9.62 6.73
CA ARG A 151 10.51 -10.33 6.32
C ARG A 151 10.34 -11.84 6.30
N GLU A 152 9.72 -12.41 7.32
CA GLU A 152 9.42 -13.86 7.37
C GLU A 152 8.56 -14.29 6.18
N LEU A 153 7.51 -13.53 5.85
CA LEU A 153 6.63 -13.82 4.72
C LEU A 153 7.37 -13.71 3.37
N GLU A 154 8.25 -12.70 3.23
CA GLU A 154 9.11 -12.56 2.05
C GLU A 154 10.02 -13.79 1.89
N GLU A 155 10.72 -14.19 2.95
CA GLU A 155 11.62 -15.35 2.94
C GLU A 155 10.87 -16.67 2.67
N GLU A 156 9.68 -16.83 3.25
CA GLU A 156 8.82 -18.00 3.00
C GLU A 156 8.40 -18.07 1.53
N ARG A 157 7.97 -16.94 0.96
CA ARG A 157 7.57 -16.87 -0.46
C ARG A 157 8.72 -17.14 -1.42
N VAL A 158 9.91 -16.64 -1.12
CA VAL A 158 11.12 -16.93 -1.91
C VAL A 158 11.44 -18.42 -1.87
N ARG A 159 11.39 -19.05 -0.68
CA ARG A 159 11.63 -20.51 -0.54
C ARG A 159 10.63 -21.34 -1.31
N GLU A 160 9.33 -21.02 -1.23
CA GLU A 160 8.29 -21.71 -2.01
C GLU A 160 8.55 -21.63 -3.51
N LEU A 161 8.95 -20.45 -3.99
CA LEU A 161 9.22 -20.25 -5.41
C LEU A 161 10.48 -21.00 -5.87
N GLU A 162 11.56 -20.98 -5.09
CA GLU A 162 12.79 -21.72 -5.35
C GLU A 162 12.52 -23.25 -5.38
N GLU A 163 11.67 -23.74 -4.47
CA GLU A 163 11.25 -25.13 -4.46
C GLU A 163 10.42 -25.51 -5.70
N TYR A 164 9.46 -24.66 -6.07
CA TYR A 164 8.65 -24.84 -7.28
C TYR A 164 9.54 -24.90 -8.54
N LEU A 165 10.49 -24.01 -8.69
CA LEU A 165 11.42 -23.99 -9.82
C LEU A 165 12.27 -25.27 -9.88
N ARG A 166 12.73 -25.78 -8.72
CA ARG A 166 13.49 -27.04 -8.63
C ARG A 166 12.67 -28.25 -9.07
N VAL A 167 11.43 -28.35 -8.60
CA VAL A 167 10.53 -29.46 -8.96
C VAL A 167 10.13 -29.41 -10.45
N SER A 168 10.10 -28.21 -11.03
CA SER A 168 9.76 -28.00 -12.45
C SER A 168 10.94 -28.26 -13.41
N ASN A 169 12.06 -28.84 -12.95
CA ASN A 169 13.26 -29.16 -13.74
C ASN A 169 13.96 -27.96 -14.41
N PHE A 170 13.81 -26.76 -13.87
CA PHE A 170 14.68 -25.64 -14.25
C PHE A 170 16.07 -25.88 -13.66
N SER A 171 17.09 -25.96 -14.50
CA SER A 171 18.46 -26.36 -14.11
C SER A 171 19.22 -25.33 -13.26
N ASP A 172 18.75 -24.09 -13.21
CA ASP A 172 19.25 -23.04 -12.32
C ASP A 172 18.08 -22.41 -11.56
N CYS A 173 17.94 -22.80 -10.30
CA CYS A 173 16.80 -22.44 -9.45
C CYS A 173 17.14 -21.34 -8.43
N SER A 174 18.33 -20.74 -8.52
CA SER A 174 18.69 -19.62 -7.63
C SER A 174 18.12 -18.31 -8.18
N LEU A 175 17.17 -17.73 -7.45
CA LEU A 175 16.66 -16.40 -7.76
C LEU A 175 17.73 -15.34 -7.49
N THR A 176 18.00 -14.50 -8.47
CA THR A 176 18.82 -13.31 -8.27
C THR A 176 18.15 -12.31 -7.30
N LEU A 177 18.93 -11.38 -6.75
CA LEU A 177 18.39 -10.33 -5.88
C LEU A 177 17.31 -9.47 -6.58
N ALA A 178 17.41 -9.30 -7.91
CA ALA A 178 16.41 -8.59 -8.70
C ALA A 178 15.10 -9.38 -8.84
N GLU A 179 15.18 -10.68 -9.11
CA GLU A 179 14.02 -11.57 -9.22
C GLU A 179 13.33 -11.75 -7.86
N LYS A 180 14.08 -11.84 -6.77
CA LYS A 180 13.51 -11.86 -5.41
C LYS A 180 12.69 -10.61 -5.11
N LYS A 181 13.10 -9.43 -5.60
CA LYS A 181 12.32 -8.19 -5.45
C LYS A 181 11.04 -8.18 -6.28
N LEU A 182 11.02 -8.81 -7.47
CA LEU A 182 9.83 -8.89 -8.33
C LEU A 182 8.73 -9.79 -7.77
N CYS A 183 9.04 -10.68 -6.82
CA CYS A 183 8.04 -11.55 -6.18
C CYS A 183 7.07 -10.78 -5.26
N PHE A 184 7.32 -9.50 -4.96
CA PHE A 184 6.59 -8.70 -3.97
C PHE A 184 5.94 -7.43 -4.55
N VAL A 185 5.90 -7.29 -5.89
CA VAL A 185 5.28 -6.16 -6.61
C VAL A 185 3.87 -6.53 -7.10
#